data_90ef6f18a4913f646af836f3c9f1be66
#
_entry.id   90ef6f18a4913f646af836f3c9f1be66
#
_cell.length_a   1.000
_cell.length_b   1.000
_cell.length_c   1.000
_cell.angle_alpha   90.00
_cell.angle_beta   90.00
_cell.angle_gamma   90.00
#
_symmetry.space_group_name_H-M   'P 1'
#
loop_
_entity.id
_entity.type
_entity.pdbx_description
1 polymer ?
#
loop_
_entity_poly.entity_id
_entity_poly.type
_entity_poly.pdbx_seq_one_letter_code
_entity_poly.pdbx_strand_id
1 'polypeptide(L)'
;MLEHAKARLRDFQLKLQNAGIDIALLTDESTIAYYAGFWGYLSVEFGRPTFLVVPAEGDPTVVTPRMESEMVSAMTWVPNIRTWEDSGPNHWGNVLAQILGTRRHKLGVEKTVLPSLIRNWLDDSADSVELTDV
;
A
#
# COMPACT_ATOMS: atom_id res chain seq x y z
N MET A 1 -13.00 -11.64 -13.13
CA MET A 1 -11.90 -10.66 -13.10
C MET A 1 -11.35 -10.43 -11.70
N LEU A 2 -12.21 -10.13 -10.70
CA LEU A 2 -11.75 -9.92 -9.32
C LEU A 2 -11.14 -11.18 -8.68
N GLU A 3 -11.63 -12.35 -9.03
CA GLU A 3 -11.08 -13.61 -8.55
C GLU A 3 -9.64 -13.83 -9.03
N HIS A 4 -9.33 -13.38 -10.25
CA HIS A 4 -7.97 -13.45 -10.78
C HIS A 4 -7.03 -12.48 -10.04
N ALA A 5 -7.51 -11.28 -9.72
CA ALA A 5 -6.74 -10.32 -8.93
C ALA A 5 -6.45 -10.87 -7.54
N LYS A 6 -7.44 -11.47 -6.91
CA LYS A 6 -7.30 -12.10 -5.60
C LYS A 6 -6.28 -13.25 -5.62
N ALA A 7 -6.34 -14.10 -6.64
CA ALA A 7 -5.38 -15.19 -6.80
C ALA A 7 -3.95 -14.66 -7.01
N ARG A 8 -3.79 -13.61 -7.83
CA ARG A 8 -2.49 -12.99 -8.04
C ARG A 8 -1.90 -12.42 -6.73
N LEU A 9 -2.75 -11.82 -5.91
CA LEU A 9 -2.29 -11.30 -4.63
C LEU A 9 -1.83 -12.42 -3.70
N ARG A 10 -2.56 -13.53 -3.65
CA ARG A 10 -2.16 -14.68 -2.83
C ARG A 10 -0.82 -15.25 -3.28
N ASP A 11 -0.59 -15.35 -4.58
CA ASP A 11 0.70 -15.77 -5.13
C ASP A 11 1.82 -14.79 -4.74
N PHE A 12 1.54 -13.50 -4.77
CA PHE A 12 2.48 -12.47 -4.34
C PHE A 12 2.83 -12.63 -2.85
N GLN A 13 1.84 -12.89 -2.00
CA GLN A 13 2.08 -13.13 -0.57
C GLN A 13 3.02 -14.33 -0.34
N LEU A 14 2.85 -15.39 -1.10
CA LEU A 14 3.77 -16.54 -1.02
C LEU A 14 5.20 -16.15 -1.39
N LYS A 15 5.37 -15.31 -2.39
CA LYS A 15 6.69 -14.79 -2.77
C LYS A 15 7.29 -13.93 -1.67
N LEU A 16 6.49 -13.11 -0.99
CA LEU A 16 6.94 -12.33 0.15
C LEU A 16 7.43 -13.24 1.28
N GLN A 17 6.68 -14.27 1.59
CA GLN A 17 7.04 -15.25 2.62
C GLN A 17 8.37 -15.92 2.27
N ASN A 18 8.53 -16.38 1.04
CA ASN A 18 9.74 -17.05 0.59
C ASN A 18 10.97 -16.14 0.61
N ALA A 19 10.78 -14.85 0.41
CA ALA A 19 11.84 -13.84 0.45
C ALA A 19 12.11 -13.29 1.86
N GLY A 20 11.32 -13.69 2.85
CA GLY A 20 11.45 -13.19 4.22
C GLY A 20 11.01 -11.73 4.37
N ILE A 21 10.13 -11.25 3.49
CA ILE A 21 9.59 -9.89 3.52
C ILE A 21 8.29 -9.90 4.33
N ASP A 22 8.19 -9.01 5.31
CA ASP A 22 7.04 -8.99 6.21
C ASP A 22 5.82 -8.30 5.62
N ILE A 23 6.03 -7.17 4.95
CA ILE A 23 4.98 -6.33 4.38
C ILE A 23 5.48 -5.74 3.07
N ALA A 24 4.63 -5.65 2.06
CA ALA A 24 4.89 -4.88 0.85
C ALA A 24 4.03 -3.61 0.86
N LEU A 25 4.64 -2.49 0.53
CA LEU A 25 3.96 -1.21 0.33
C LEU A 25 4.00 -0.89 -1.16
N LEU A 26 2.86 -1.03 -1.83
CA LEU A 26 2.75 -0.83 -3.27
C LEU A 26 2.14 0.53 -3.56
N THR A 27 2.77 1.28 -4.43
CA THR A 27 2.39 2.67 -4.72
C THR A 27 2.13 2.93 -6.19
N ASP A 28 2.55 2.03 -7.07
CA ASP A 28 2.36 2.18 -8.50
C ASP A 28 0.92 1.85 -8.90
N GLU A 29 0.30 2.75 -9.66
CA GLU A 29 -1.11 2.61 -10.07
C GLU A 29 -1.37 1.31 -10.82
N SER A 30 -0.48 0.94 -11.74
CA SER A 30 -0.60 -0.29 -12.52
C SER A 30 -0.52 -1.53 -11.63
N THR A 31 0.37 -1.53 -10.66
CA THR A 31 0.53 -2.63 -9.73
C THR A 31 -0.69 -2.76 -8.82
N ILE A 32 -1.20 -1.64 -8.33
CA ILE A 32 -2.41 -1.64 -7.51
C ILE A 32 -3.60 -2.17 -8.31
N ALA A 33 -3.76 -1.75 -9.57
CA ALA A 33 -4.81 -2.26 -10.43
C ALA A 33 -4.69 -3.77 -10.65
N TYR A 34 -3.47 -4.25 -10.81
CA TYR A 34 -3.20 -5.67 -11.04
C TYR A 34 -3.62 -6.54 -9.85
N TYR A 35 -3.33 -6.11 -8.63
CA TYR A 35 -3.60 -6.89 -7.42
C TYR A 35 -4.92 -6.55 -6.75
N ALA A 36 -5.34 -5.29 -6.75
CA ALA A 36 -6.53 -4.84 -6.04
C ALA A 36 -7.75 -4.60 -6.93
N GLY A 37 -7.54 -4.48 -8.24
CA GLY A 37 -8.63 -4.41 -9.22
C GLY A 37 -9.22 -3.03 -9.43
N PHE A 38 -8.51 -1.93 -9.08
CA PHE A 38 -9.01 -0.59 -9.34
C PHE A 38 -7.90 0.36 -9.77
N TRP A 39 -8.30 1.44 -10.46
CA TRP A 39 -7.44 2.57 -10.83
C TRP A 39 -7.87 3.80 -10.05
N GLY A 40 -6.93 4.48 -9.37
CA GLY A 40 -7.19 5.74 -8.72
C GLY A 40 -7.13 6.91 -9.72
N TYR A 41 -7.89 7.96 -9.45
CA TYR A 41 -7.84 9.19 -10.26
C TYR A 41 -6.82 10.19 -9.72
N LEU A 42 -6.64 10.20 -8.40
CA LEU A 42 -5.64 11.04 -7.78
C LEU A 42 -4.38 10.22 -7.61
N SER A 43 -3.29 10.73 -8.11
CA SER A 43 -2.02 10.03 -8.04
C SER A 43 -1.07 10.79 -7.12
N VAL A 44 0.06 10.18 -6.86
CA VAL A 44 1.14 10.82 -6.14
C VAL A 44 1.62 12.11 -6.82
N GLU A 45 1.39 12.24 -8.12
CA GLU A 45 1.71 13.48 -8.87
C GLU A 45 1.02 14.71 -8.28
N PHE A 46 -0.17 14.52 -7.70
CA PHE A 46 -0.90 15.58 -7.04
C PHE A 46 -0.66 15.59 -5.52
N GLY A 47 0.32 14.82 -5.04
CA GLY A 47 0.58 14.67 -3.63
C GLY A 47 -0.52 13.93 -2.86
N ARG A 48 -1.33 13.14 -3.55
CA ARG A 48 -2.48 12.42 -2.99
C ARG A 48 -2.35 10.92 -3.24
N PRO A 49 -1.43 10.25 -2.55
CA PRO A 49 -1.13 8.85 -2.84
C PRO A 49 -2.23 7.89 -2.41
N THR A 50 -2.35 6.82 -3.19
CA THR A 50 -3.07 5.61 -2.81
C THR A 50 -2.05 4.50 -2.62
N PHE A 51 -2.23 3.70 -1.59
CA PHE A 51 -1.32 2.60 -1.27
C PHE A 51 -2.09 1.29 -1.23
N LEU A 52 -1.42 0.21 -1.62
CA LEU A 52 -1.86 -1.14 -1.31
C LEU A 52 -0.82 -1.73 -0.35
N VAL A 53 -1.25 -2.01 0.86
CA VAL A 53 -0.40 -2.60 1.89
C VAL A 53 -0.68 -4.10 1.93
N VAL A 54 0.31 -4.91 1.62
CA VAL A 54 0.16 -6.35 1.53
C VAL A 54 1.06 -7.03 2.57
N PRO A 55 0.50 -7.52 3.68
CA PRO A 55 1.29 -8.32 4.61
C PRO A 55 1.61 -9.68 3.99
N ALA A 56 2.71 -10.29 4.40
CA ALA A 56 3.06 -11.63 3.95
C ALA A 56 1.97 -12.63 4.32
N GLU A 57 1.33 -12.44 5.48
CA GLU A 57 0.19 -13.23 5.93
C GLU A 57 -0.93 -12.30 6.40
N GLY A 58 -2.15 -12.60 6.01
CA GLY A 58 -3.31 -11.83 6.38
C GLY A 58 -3.91 -11.04 5.22
N ASP A 59 -4.85 -10.17 5.52
CA ASP A 59 -5.57 -9.44 4.51
C ASP A 59 -4.85 -8.15 4.11
N PRO A 60 -4.86 -7.80 2.81
CA PRO A 60 -4.33 -6.52 2.35
C PRO A 60 -5.23 -5.36 2.78
N THR A 61 -4.67 -4.15 2.77
CA THR A 61 -5.40 -2.92 3.06
C THR A 61 -5.13 -1.91 1.94
N VAL A 62 -6.19 -1.29 1.45
CA VAL A 62 -6.08 -0.13 0.56
C VAL A 62 -6.12 1.12 1.43
N VAL A 63 -5.16 2.03 1.22
CA VAL A 63 -5.15 3.34 1.87
C VAL A 63 -5.32 4.38 0.77
N THR A 64 -6.40 5.13 0.81
CA THR A 64 -6.79 6.03 -0.29
C THR A 64 -7.30 7.36 0.25
N PRO A 65 -7.19 8.47 -0.54
CA PRO A 65 -7.81 9.73 -0.14
C PRO A 65 -9.30 9.54 0.11
N ARG A 66 -9.81 10.20 1.13
CA ARG A 66 -11.21 10.07 1.51
C ARG A 66 -12.17 10.34 0.35
N MET A 67 -11.85 11.29 -0.51
CA MET A 67 -12.69 11.66 -1.66
C MET A 67 -12.83 10.52 -2.70
N GLU A 68 -11.95 9.54 -2.70
CA GLU A 68 -11.99 8.40 -3.61
C GLU A 68 -12.61 7.14 -2.98
N SER A 69 -13.00 7.18 -1.71
CA SER A 69 -13.39 5.99 -0.96
C SER A 69 -14.57 5.22 -1.56
N GLU A 70 -15.57 5.92 -2.05
CA GLU A 70 -16.74 5.27 -2.66
C GLU A 70 -16.39 4.54 -3.95
N MET A 71 -15.59 5.19 -4.80
CA MET A 71 -15.12 4.62 -6.05
C MET A 71 -14.25 3.38 -5.79
N VAL A 72 -13.32 3.48 -4.87
CA VAL A 72 -12.44 2.37 -4.51
C VAL A 72 -13.26 1.19 -3.98
N SER A 73 -14.19 1.46 -3.07
CA SER A 73 -15.07 0.42 -2.51
C SER A 73 -15.88 -0.30 -3.56
N ALA A 74 -16.30 0.41 -4.62
CA ALA A 74 -17.09 -0.17 -5.70
C ALA A 74 -16.24 -1.04 -6.65
N MET A 75 -14.95 -0.78 -6.76
CA MET A 75 -14.09 -1.41 -7.76
C MET A 75 -13.20 -2.52 -7.20
N THR A 76 -12.70 -2.38 -5.98
CA THR A 76 -11.74 -3.34 -5.43
C THR A 76 -12.42 -4.53 -4.77
N TRP A 77 -11.75 -5.69 -4.83
CA TRP A 77 -12.15 -6.85 -4.05
C TRP A 77 -11.63 -6.78 -2.60
N VAL A 78 -10.67 -5.89 -2.30
CA VAL A 78 -10.04 -5.80 -0.99
C VAL A 78 -11.04 -5.26 0.04
N PRO A 79 -11.31 -6.01 1.13
CA PRO A 79 -12.33 -5.59 2.09
C PRO A 79 -11.87 -4.47 3.01
N ASN A 80 -10.57 -4.39 3.32
CA ASN A 80 -10.04 -3.40 4.24
C ASN A 80 -9.65 -2.14 3.49
N ILE A 81 -10.43 -1.09 3.66
CA ILE A 81 -10.17 0.21 3.05
C ILE A 81 -10.02 1.24 4.16
N ARG A 82 -8.86 1.88 4.22
CA ARG A 82 -8.59 3.00 5.12
C ARG A 82 -8.50 4.27 4.30
N THR A 83 -9.04 5.35 4.84
CA THR A 83 -8.99 6.65 4.17
C THR A 83 -8.07 7.60 4.90
N TRP A 84 -7.51 8.55 4.16
CA TRP A 84 -6.71 9.61 4.75
C TRP A 84 -7.20 10.98 4.29
N GLU A 85 -6.86 12.01 5.06
CA GLU A 85 -7.24 13.39 4.84
C GLU A 85 -5.99 14.27 4.71
N ASP A 86 -6.13 15.43 4.07
CA ASP A 86 -5.00 16.32 3.76
C ASP A 86 -4.27 16.85 5.01
N SER A 87 -4.96 16.94 6.14
CA SER A 87 -4.38 17.47 7.36
C SER A 87 -4.92 16.76 8.60
N GLY A 88 -4.21 16.96 9.72
CA GLY A 88 -4.62 16.41 11.00
C GLY A 88 -4.15 14.97 11.21
N PRO A 89 -4.75 14.27 12.20
CA PRO A 89 -4.29 12.94 12.62
C PRO A 89 -4.53 11.85 11.59
N ASN A 90 -5.37 12.09 10.60
CA ASN A 90 -5.69 11.11 9.56
C ASN A 90 -4.93 11.36 8.25
N HIS A 91 -3.84 12.09 8.29
CA HIS A 91 -2.95 12.23 7.13
C HIS A 91 -2.37 10.86 6.75
N TRP A 92 -2.05 10.67 5.47
CA TRP A 92 -1.62 9.36 4.96
C TRP A 92 -0.41 8.78 5.71
N GLY A 93 0.55 9.61 6.12
CA GLY A 93 1.71 9.17 6.90
C GLY A 93 1.31 8.58 8.24
N ASN A 94 0.37 9.21 8.94
CA ASN A 94 -0.13 8.71 10.21
C ASN A 94 -0.91 7.41 10.05
N VAL A 95 -1.70 7.29 8.98
CA VAL A 95 -2.43 6.06 8.69
C VAL A 95 -1.47 4.91 8.40
N LEU A 96 -0.44 5.15 7.59
CA LEU A 96 0.60 4.15 7.34
C LEU A 96 1.33 3.75 8.62
N ALA A 97 1.68 4.72 9.45
CA ALA A 97 2.35 4.43 10.73
C ALA A 97 1.50 3.53 11.62
N GLN A 98 0.20 3.74 11.65
CA GLN A 98 -0.73 2.87 12.40
C GLN A 98 -0.75 1.45 11.85
N ILE A 99 -0.75 1.30 10.54
CA ILE A 99 -0.76 -0.02 9.89
C ILE A 99 0.56 -0.75 10.10
N LEU A 100 1.68 -0.06 9.94
CA LEU A 100 3.01 -0.65 10.10
C LEU A 100 3.33 -0.94 11.57
N GLY A 101 2.75 -0.16 12.49
CA GLY A 101 3.01 -0.32 13.91
C GLY A 101 4.43 0.08 14.30
N THR A 102 4.85 -0.34 15.51
CA THR A 102 6.18 -0.04 16.05
C THR A 102 7.18 -1.18 15.88
N ARG A 103 6.71 -2.31 15.42
CA ARG A 103 7.53 -3.49 15.21
C ARG A 103 8.47 -3.28 14.01
N ARG A 104 9.67 -3.83 14.10
CA ARG A 104 10.61 -3.80 12.98
C ARG A 104 10.11 -4.71 11.85
N HIS A 105 10.10 -4.17 10.64
CA HIS A 105 9.65 -4.88 9.44
C HIS A 105 10.73 -4.86 8.36
N LYS A 106 10.80 -5.96 7.61
CA LYS A 106 11.41 -5.92 6.29
C LYS A 106 10.31 -5.55 5.30
N LEU A 107 10.39 -4.33 4.78
CA LEU A 107 9.37 -3.73 3.93
C LEU A 107 9.74 -3.84 2.46
N GLY A 108 8.89 -4.50 1.69
CA GLY A 108 9.03 -4.56 0.23
C GLY A 108 8.47 -3.31 -0.41
N VAL A 109 9.24 -2.69 -1.30
CA VAL A 109 8.81 -1.53 -2.08
C VAL A 109 9.25 -1.70 -3.53
N GLU A 110 8.55 -1.06 -4.44
CA GLU A 110 8.91 -1.03 -5.85
C GLU A 110 9.92 0.09 -6.07
N LYS A 111 11.20 -0.18 -5.85
CA LYS A 111 12.25 0.84 -5.83
C LYS A 111 12.35 1.68 -7.11
N THR A 112 12.04 1.10 -8.26
CA THR A 112 12.12 1.80 -9.54
C THR A 112 10.99 2.81 -9.75
N VAL A 113 9.88 2.67 -9.03
CA VAL A 113 8.69 3.51 -9.17
C VAL A 113 8.23 4.12 -7.85
N LEU A 114 8.99 3.95 -6.78
CA LEU A 114 8.65 4.51 -5.49
C LEU A 114 8.77 6.04 -5.53
N PRO A 115 7.67 6.77 -5.28
CA PRO A 115 7.71 8.23 -5.31
C PRO A 115 8.61 8.80 -4.22
N SER A 116 9.29 9.90 -4.55
CA SER A 116 10.18 10.59 -3.61
C SER A 116 9.46 11.01 -2.32
N LEU A 117 8.21 11.44 -2.43
CA LEU A 117 7.38 11.82 -1.28
C LEU A 117 7.29 10.67 -0.27
N ILE A 118 7.04 9.47 -0.75
CA ILE A 118 6.90 8.28 0.10
C ILE A 118 8.27 7.83 0.62
N ARG A 119 9.27 7.84 -0.23
CA ARG A 119 10.65 7.48 0.15
C ARG A 119 11.15 8.37 1.29
N ASN A 120 10.93 9.68 1.16
CA ASN A 120 11.35 10.63 2.19
C ASN A 120 10.63 10.37 3.51
N TRP A 121 9.33 10.09 3.47
CA TRP A 121 8.58 9.75 4.67
C TRP A 121 9.13 8.48 5.34
N LEU A 122 9.41 7.44 4.54
CA LEU A 122 9.97 6.19 5.05
C LEU A 122 11.34 6.41 5.70
N ASP A 123 12.20 7.21 5.07
CA ASP A 123 13.53 7.51 5.61
C ASP A 123 13.46 8.31 6.91
N ASP A 124 12.51 9.24 7.02
CA ASP A 124 12.39 10.11 8.20
C ASP A 124 11.63 9.47 9.36
N SER A 125 10.68 8.60 9.06
CA SER A 125 9.71 8.13 10.07
C SER A 125 9.88 6.67 10.47
N ALA A 126 10.73 5.93 9.78
CA ALA A 126 10.76 4.48 9.88
C ALA A 126 12.14 3.93 10.23
N ASP A 127 12.63 4.23 11.44
CA ASP A 127 13.85 3.59 11.97
C ASP A 127 13.71 2.08 12.10
N SER A 128 12.48 1.59 12.10
CA SER A 128 12.16 0.18 12.26
C SER A 128 11.92 -0.55 10.94
N VAL A 129 12.23 0.08 9.79
CA VAL A 129 11.94 -0.49 8.49
C VAL A 129 13.22 -0.72 7.69
N GLU A 130 13.42 -1.94 7.22
CA GLU A 130 14.45 -2.30 6.26
C GLU A 130 13.80 -2.38 4.88
N LEU A 131 14.23 -1.54 3.93
CA LEU A 131 13.66 -1.50 2.58
C LEU A 131 14.29 -2.53 1.66
N THR A 132 13.46 -3.25 0.92
CA THR A 132 13.92 -4.20 -0.09
C THR A 132 13.04 -4.07 -1.34
N ASP A 133 13.62 -4.35 -2.50
CA ASP A 133 12.89 -4.26 -3.76
C ASP A 133 12.00 -5.49 -3.99
N VAL A 134 10.82 -5.27 -4.52
CA VAL A 134 9.88 -6.35 -4.85
C VAL A 134 9.40 -6.34 -6.31
#